data_d61e70132932eb0bc962dded5aa8a5b6
#
_entry.id   d61e70132932eb0bc962dded5aa8a5b6
#
_cell.length_a   1.000
_cell.length_b   1.000
_cell.length_c   1.000
_cell.angle_alpha   90.00
_cell.angle_beta   90.00
_cell.angle_gamma   90.00
#
_symmetry.space_group_name_H-M   'P 1'
#
loop_
_entity.id
_entity.type
_entity.pdbx_description
1 polymer ?
#
loop_
_entity_poly.entity_id
_entity_poly.type
_entity_poly.pdbx_seq_one_letter_code
_entity_poly.pdbx_strand_id
1 'polypeptide(L)'
;SFLFTGPTGVGKTEISKQLSEILGIDLIRFDMSEYMERHTVSRLIGAPPGYVGFDQGGLLTEAIVKSPHCVLLLDEIEKAHPDIFNILLQVMDAGQLTDNNGRKSDFRNVILIMTTNIGAELLSKRNIGFAESSNETDAMNSLKRLFSPEFRNRLDETIQFNYLDTNVILSIVDKFLTKLQAQLD
;
A
#
# COMPACT_ATOMS: atom_id res chain seq x y z
N SER A 1 2.37 2.67 10.27
CA SER A 1 1.38 2.15 9.31
C SER A 1 0.52 3.28 8.78
N PHE A 2 0.56 3.52 7.48
CA PHE A 2 -0.13 4.63 6.81
C PHE A 2 -1.04 4.09 5.70
N LEU A 3 -2.22 4.67 5.57
CA LEU A 3 -3.12 4.40 4.46
C LEU A 3 -3.22 5.63 3.56
N PHE A 4 -2.78 5.51 2.31
CA PHE A 4 -2.87 6.55 1.29
C PHE A 4 -4.12 6.32 0.45
N THR A 5 -5.07 7.23 0.52
CA THR A 5 -6.34 7.17 -0.21
C THR A 5 -6.38 8.21 -1.31
N GLY A 6 -7.07 7.96 -2.39
CA GLY A 6 -7.28 8.96 -3.45
C GLY A 6 -7.21 8.40 -4.87
N PRO A 7 -7.41 9.26 -5.89
CA PRO A 7 -7.46 8.85 -7.29
C PRO A 7 -6.17 8.16 -7.77
N THR A 8 -6.30 7.40 -8.84
CA THR A 8 -5.12 6.85 -9.55
C THR A 8 -4.30 7.99 -10.17
N GLY A 9 -2.98 7.87 -10.15
CA GLY A 9 -2.07 8.81 -10.82
C GLY A 9 -1.77 10.10 -10.06
N VAL A 10 -2.19 10.25 -8.80
CA VAL A 10 -1.93 11.46 -7.99
C VAL A 10 -0.61 11.41 -7.21
N GLY A 11 0.18 10.33 -7.35
CA GLY A 11 1.52 10.25 -6.77
C GLY A 11 1.66 9.44 -5.49
N LYS A 12 0.65 8.65 -5.08
CA LYS A 12 0.72 7.82 -3.86
C LYS A 12 1.97 6.92 -3.82
N THR A 13 2.22 6.18 -4.88
CA THR A 13 3.38 5.30 -5.02
C THR A 13 4.69 6.10 -5.12
N GLU A 14 4.68 7.24 -5.82
CA GLU A 14 5.88 8.09 -5.97
C GLU A 14 6.33 8.68 -4.62
N ILE A 15 5.41 9.12 -3.77
CA ILE A 15 5.75 9.62 -2.42
C ILE A 15 6.42 8.52 -1.58
N SER A 16 5.94 7.28 -1.66
CA SER A 16 6.55 6.15 -0.95
C SER A 16 7.99 5.90 -1.41
N LYS A 17 8.24 6.05 -2.72
CA LYS A 17 9.58 5.95 -3.30
C LYS A 17 10.48 7.10 -2.84
N GLN A 18 10.00 8.34 -2.92
CA GLN A 18 10.76 9.51 -2.48
C GLN A 18 11.07 9.45 -0.97
N LEU A 19 10.14 8.93 -0.16
CA LEU A 19 10.38 8.72 1.26
C LEU A 19 11.53 7.74 1.50
N SER A 20 11.58 6.62 0.80
CA SER A 20 12.67 5.66 0.92
C SER A 20 14.02 6.25 0.50
N GLU A 21 14.04 7.03 -0.59
CA GLU A 21 15.24 7.72 -1.07
C GLU A 21 15.76 8.76 -0.05
N ILE A 22 14.87 9.57 0.54
CA ILE A 22 15.22 10.59 1.55
C ILE A 22 15.75 9.95 2.83
N LEU A 23 15.14 8.84 3.26
CA LEU A 23 15.56 8.12 4.46
C LEU A 23 16.79 7.23 4.23
N GLY A 24 17.18 7.01 2.99
CA GLY A 24 18.29 6.11 2.64
C GLY A 24 18.04 4.65 2.98
N ILE A 25 16.78 4.19 2.89
CA ILE A 25 16.35 2.82 3.17
C ILE A 25 15.69 2.20 1.95
N ASP A 26 15.63 0.86 1.91
CA ASP A 26 15.04 0.14 0.77
C ASP A 26 13.53 0.39 0.64
N LEU A 27 13.04 0.40 -0.60
CA LEU A 27 11.62 0.30 -0.92
C LEU A 27 11.30 -1.13 -1.34
N ILE A 28 10.44 -1.79 -0.58
CA ILE A 28 9.86 -3.08 -0.93
C ILE A 28 8.42 -2.85 -1.36
N ARG A 29 8.06 -3.25 -2.57
CA ARG A 29 6.71 -3.05 -3.12
C ARG A 29 6.09 -4.38 -3.48
N PHE A 30 4.84 -4.56 -3.05
CA PHE A 30 3.95 -5.62 -3.49
C PHE A 30 2.68 -5.01 -4.08
N ASP A 31 2.32 -5.41 -5.30
CA ASP A 31 1.06 -5.07 -5.91
C ASP A 31 -0.01 -6.08 -5.48
N MET A 32 -1.01 -5.62 -4.74
CA MET A 32 -2.03 -6.50 -4.17
C MET A 32 -2.97 -7.09 -5.21
N SER A 33 -2.98 -6.59 -6.44
CA SER A 33 -3.68 -7.22 -7.55
C SER A 33 -3.14 -8.61 -7.89
N GLU A 34 -1.88 -8.90 -7.56
CA GLU A 34 -1.28 -10.23 -7.71
C GLU A 34 -1.68 -11.21 -6.60
N TYR A 35 -2.30 -10.71 -5.52
CA TYR A 35 -2.64 -11.47 -4.31
C TYR A 35 -4.14 -11.47 -4.02
N MET A 36 -4.94 -11.52 -5.09
CA MET A 36 -6.41 -11.58 -5.01
C MET A 36 -6.93 -12.97 -4.62
N GLU A 37 -6.18 -14.01 -4.98
CA GLU A 37 -6.59 -15.40 -4.80
C GLU A 37 -5.89 -16.01 -3.59
N ARG A 38 -6.56 -16.92 -2.89
CA ARG A 38 -6.03 -17.57 -1.69
C ARG A 38 -4.69 -18.28 -1.93
N HIS A 39 -4.51 -18.90 -3.09
CA HIS A 39 -3.25 -19.58 -3.41
C HIS A 39 -2.08 -18.62 -3.59
N THR A 40 -2.33 -17.36 -4.03
CA THR A 40 -1.28 -16.35 -4.17
C THR A 40 -0.89 -15.77 -2.81
N VAL A 41 -1.80 -15.73 -1.83
CA VAL A 41 -1.47 -15.37 -0.44
C VAL A 41 -0.43 -16.32 0.14
N SER A 42 -0.53 -17.62 -0.19
CA SER A 42 0.46 -18.62 0.25
C SER A 42 1.88 -18.33 -0.29
N ARG A 43 2.01 -17.66 -1.42
CA ARG A 43 3.33 -17.20 -1.91
C ARG A 43 3.88 -16.05 -1.07
N LEU A 44 3.00 -15.20 -0.53
CA LEU A 44 3.40 -14.05 0.28
C LEU A 44 3.92 -14.46 1.67
N ILE A 45 3.26 -15.46 2.30
CA ILE A 45 3.54 -15.90 3.68
C ILE A 45 4.05 -17.35 3.80
N GLY A 46 4.39 -17.98 2.67
CA GLY A 46 4.78 -19.39 2.61
C GLY A 46 3.58 -20.33 2.48
N ALA A 47 3.78 -21.47 1.84
CA ALA A 47 2.76 -22.51 1.72
C ALA A 47 2.68 -23.32 3.03
N PRO A 48 1.48 -23.79 3.44
CA PRO A 48 1.34 -24.68 4.57
C PRO A 48 2.01 -26.03 4.33
N PRO A 49 2.41 -26.78 5.39
CA PRO A 49 2.96 -28.12 5.26
C PRO A 49 2.06 -29.02 4.40
N GLY A 50 2.68 -29.76 3.47
CA GLY A 50 1.97 -30.67 2.56
C GLY A 50 1.49 -30.07 1.25
N TYR A 51 1.66 -28.76 1.04
CA TYR A 51 1.36 -28.10 -0.23
C TYR A 51 2.63 -27.90 -1.07
N VAL A 52 2.45 -27.82 -2.39
CA VAL A 52 3.54 -27.53 -3.33
C VAL A 52 4.14 -26.16 -3.01
N GLY A 53 5.49 -26.12 -2.88
CA GLY A 53 6.20 -24.89 -2.53
C GLY A 53 6.37 -24.65 -1.02
N PHE A 54 6.05 -25.63 -0.16
CA PHE A 54 6.29 -25.53 1.29
C PHE A 54 7.74 -25.19 1.66
N ASP A 55 8.71 -25.71 0.92
CA ASP A 55 10.14 -25.44 1.16
C ASP A 55 10.56 -23.99 0.79
N GLN A 56 9.69 -23.26 0.08
CA GLN A 56 9.90 -21.86 -0.25
C GLN A 56 9.32 -21.01 0.87
N GLY A 57 10.13 -20.13 1.45
CA GLY A 57 9.68 -19.13 2.43
C GLY A 57 8.65 -18.16 1.84
N GLY A 58 7.97 -17.41 2.70
CA GLY A 58 7.08 -16.36 2.25
C GLY A 58 7.86 -15.18 1.65
N LEU A 59 7.44 -14.70 0.49
CA LEU A 59 8.10 -13.56 -0.18
C LEU A 59 8.17 -12.32 0.72
N LEU A 60 7.11 -12.07 1.51
CA LEU A 60 7.05 -10.94 2.43
C LEU A 60 8.07 -11.11 3.57
N THR A 61 8.06 -12.28 4.23
CA THR A 61 8.97 -12.56 5.35
C THR A 61 10.42 -12.57 4.92
N GLU A 62 10.72 -13.14 3.75
CA GLU A 62 12.08 -13.12 3.18
C GLU A 62 12.56 -11.71 2.85
N ALA A 63 11.70 -10.89 2.25
CA ALA A 63 12.03 -9.51 1.91
C ALA A 63 12.35 -8.69 3.18
N ILE A 64 11.57 -8.83 4.25
CA ILE A 64 11.79 -8.13 5.51
C ILE A 64 13.03 -8.64 6.26
N VAL A 65 13.29 -9.94 6.23
CA VAL A 65 14.54 -10.49 6.82
C VAL A 65 15.78 -9.95 6.11
N LYS A 66 15.69 -9.78 4.78
CA LYS A 66 16.79 -9.23 3.96
C LYS A 66 16.98 -7.74 4.19
N SER A 67 15.89 -6.98 4.32
CA SER A 67 15.90 -5.52 4.51
C SER A 67 15.03 -5.14 5.71
N PRO A 68 15.54 -5.29 6.95
CA PRO A 68 14.75 -5.10 8.17
C PRO A 68 14.41 -3.62 8.46
N HIS A 69 15.06 -2.69 7.77
CA HIS A 69 14.78 -1.26 7.79
C HIS A 69 14.37 -0.85 6.38
N CYS A 70 13.07 -0.75 6.11
CA CYS A 70 12.57 -0.45 4.78
C CYS A 70 11.23 0.28 4.82
N VAL A 71 10.86 0.85 3.68
CA VAL A 71 9.48 1.21 3.36
C VAL A 71 8.84 0.02 2.68
N LEU A 72 7.82 -0.56 3.31
CA LEU A 72 7.00 -1.61 2.72
C LEU A 72 5.73 -0.98 2.14
N LEU A 73 5.62 -1.00 0.83
CA LEU A 73 4.48 -0.49 0.08
C LEU A 73 3.60 -1.64 -0.40
N LEU A 74 2.35 -1.68 0.08
CA LEU A 74 1.30 -2.55 -0.42
C LEU A 74 0.36 -1.73 -1.29
N ASP A 75 0.53 -1.87 -2.59
CA ASP A 75 -0.21 -1.06 -3.57
C ASP A 75 -1.57 -1.70 -3.89
N GLU A 76 -2.62 -0.89 -3.99
CA GLU A 76 -4.01 -1.32 -4.28
C GLU A 76 -4.56 -2.35 -3.28
N ILE A 77 -4.45 -2.04 -1.98
CA ILE A 77 -4.81 -2.97 -0.89
C ILE A 77 -6.27 -3.45 -0.96
N GLU A 78 -7.16 -2.71 -1.59
CA GLU A 78 -8.55 -3.09 -1.81
C GLU A 78 -8.72 -4.34 -2.69
N LYS A 79 -7.72 -4.69 -3.48
CA LYS A 79 -7.72 -5.89 -4.33
C LYS A 79 -7.23 -7.15 -3.61
N ALA A 80 -6.60 -6.97 -2.46
CA ALA A 80 -6.03 -8.07 -1.69
C ALA A 80 -7.08 -9.07 -1.22
N HIS A 81 -6.71 -10.35 -1.20
CA HIS A 81 -7.53 -11.38 -0.55
C HIS A 81 -7.75 -11.04 0.93
N PRO A 82 -8.94 -11.31 1.52
CA PRO A 82 -9.24 -11.00 2.92
C PRO A 82 -8.22 -11.51 3.94
N ASP A 83 -7.60 -12.66 3.69
CA ASP A 83 -6.58 -13.22 4.58
C ASP A 83 -5.36 -12.30 4.76
N ILE A 84 -5.06 -11.43 3.79
CA ILE A 84 -3.96 -10.45 3.89
C ILE A 84 -4.24 -9.43 4.99
N PHE A 85 -5.49 -9.01 5.16
CA PHE A 85 -5.84 -8.08 6.25
C PHE A 85 -5.59 -8.68 7.63
N ASN A 86 -5.82 -10.00 7.80
CA ASN A 86 -5.52 -10.71 9.05
C ASN A 86 -4.00 -10.76 9.33
N ILE A 87 -3.20 -10.95 8.28
CA ILE A 87 -1.74 -10.91 8.36
C ILE A 87 -1.26 -9.51 8.77
N LEU A 88 -1.82 -8.48 8.15
CA LEU A 88 -1.46 -7.09 8.44
C LEU A 88 -1.87 -6.68 9.86
N LEU A 89 -3.02 -7.13 10.37
CA LEU A 89 -3.40 -6.95 11.76
C LEU A 89 -2.36 -7.53 12.70
N GLN A 90 -1.90 -8.77 12.45
CA GLN A 90 -0.84 -9.40 13.24
C GLN A 90 0.46 -8.59 13.20
N VAL A 91 0.85 -8.09 12.02
CA VAL A 91 2.03 -7.24 11.84
C VAL A 91 1.90 -5.95 12.64
N MET A 92 0.77 -5.25 12.53
CA MET A 92 0.54 -3.99 13.22
C MET A 92 0.45 -4.14 14.74
N ASP A 93 -0.08 -5.27 15.24
CA ASP A 93 -0.23 -5.52 16.68
C ASP A 93 1.05 -6.01 17.33
N ALA A 94 1.68 -7.03 16.75
CA ALA A 94 2.84 -7.71 17.35
C ALA A 94 4.18 -7.15 16.85
N GLY A 95 4.19 -6.38 15.78
CA GLY A 95 5.42 -5.94 15.11
C GLY A 95 6.25 -7.11 14.55
N GLN A 96 5.66 -8.29 14.41
CA GLN A 96 6.31 -9.51 13.95
C GLN A 96 5.34 -10.36 13.15
N LEU A 97 5.88 -11.08 12.19
CA LEU A 97 5.15 -12.09 11.43
C LEU A 97 5.92 -13.40 11.46
N THR A 98 5.22 -14.50 11.71
CA THR A 98 5.76 -15.84 11.55
C THR A 98 5.13 -16.46 10.32
N ASP A 99 5.95 -16.86 9.35
CA ASP A 99 5.46 -17.52 8.15
C ASP A 99 5.07 -19.00 8.44
N ASN A 100 4.48 -19.65 7.44
CA ASN A 100 4.07 -21.05 7.58
C ASN A 100 5.23 -22.04 7.75
N ASN A 101 6.47 -21.61 7.49
CA ASN A 101 7.70 -22.40 7.70
C ASN A 101 8.32 -22.14 9.08
N GLY A 102 7.68 -21.34 9.93
CA GLY A 102 8.16 -20.96 11.26
C GLY A 102 9.23 -19.87 11.27
N ARG A 103 9.53 -19.25 10.12
CA ARG A 103 10.47 -18.13 10.06
C ARG A 103 9.80 -16.86 10.61
N LYS A 104 10.49 -16.22 11.54
CA LYS A 104 10.04 -14.95 12.14
C LYS A 104 10.68 -13.78 11.42
N SER A 105 9.91 -12.78 11.10
CA SER A 105 10.35 -11.48 10.59
C SER A 105 9.90 -10.34 11.50
N ASP A 106 10.78 -9.38 11.72
CA ASP A 106 10.55 -8.23 12.60
C ASP A 106 10.17 -7.01 11.77
N PHE A 107 8.99 -6.46 12.03
CA PHE A 107 8.42 -5.31 11.32
C PHE A 107 8.50 -4.01 12.11
N ARG A 108 9.09 -4.00 13.31
CA ARG A 108 9.13 -2.80 14.19
C ARG A 108 9.86 -1.60 13.58
N ASN A 109 10.80 -1.87 12.67
CA ASN A 109 11.55 -0.84 11.94
C ASN A 109 11.10 -0.69 10.48
N VAL A 110 9.92 -1.20 10.14
CA VAL A 110 9.33 -1.12 8.81
C VAL A 110 8.30 -0.01 8.78
N ILE A 111 8.42 0.89 7.80
CA ILE A 111 7.38 1.89 7.51
C ILE A 111 6.38 1.23 6.57
N LEU A 112 5.23 0.81 7.11
CA LEU A 112 4.16 0.19 6.33
C LEU A 112 3.29 1.26 5.69
N ILE A 113 3.23 1.27 4.36
CA ILE A 113 2.37 2.13 3.56
C ILE A 113 1.45 1.26 2.72
N MET A 114 0.16 1.53 2.80
CA MET A 114 -0.87 0.90 1.96
C MET A 114 -1.51 1.95 1.09
N THR A 115 -1.74 1.67 -0.18
CA THR A 115 -2.48 2.58 -1.06
C THR A 115 -3.84 2.00 -1.42
N THR A 116 -4.81 2.87 -1.61
CA THR A 116 -6.14 2.50 -2.11
C THR A 116 -6.71 3.57 -3.02
N ASN A 117 -7.48 3.14 -4.01
CA ASN A 117 -8.23 4.02 -4.90
C ASN A 117 -9.69 4.19 -4.43
N ILE A 118 -10.11 3.54 -3.36
CA ILE A 118 -11.45 3.66 -2.80
C ILE A 118 -11.67 5.09 -2.32
N GLY A 119 -12.86 5.61 -2.61
CA GLY A 119 -13.21 7.01 -2.33
C GLY A 119 -12.89 7.98 -3.45
N ALA A 120 -12.05 7.61 -4.42
CA ALA A 120 -11.70 8.46 -5.56
C ALA A 120 -12.88 8.76 -6.48
N GLU A 121 -13.76 7.78 -6.69
CA GLU A 121 -14.97 7.96 -7.52
C GLU A 121 -15.92 9.00 -6.95
N LEU A 122 -15.91 9.18 -5.64
CA LEU A 122 -16.75 10.14 -4.95
C LEU A 122 -16.19 11.56 -5.06
N LEU A 123 -14.86 11.70 -5.15
CA LEU A 123 -14.20 12.96 -5.44
C LEU A 123 -14.42 13.41 -6.89
N SER A 124 -14.58 12.47 -7.84
CA SER A 124 -14.85 12.81 -9.25
C SER A 124 -16.29 13.34 -9.47
N LYS A 125 -17.25 12.94 -8.66
CA LYS A 125 -18.63 13.44 -8.70
C LYS A 125 -18.76 14.90 -8.23
N ARG A 126 -17.74 15.46 -7.61
CA ARG A 126 -17.66 16.85 -7.17
C ARG A 126 -17.79 17.86 -8.32
N ASN A 127 -17.49 17.45 -9.56
CA ASN A 127 -17.54 18.32 -10.74
C ASN A 127 -18.91 18.39 -11.43
N ILE A 128 -19.96 17.72 -10.94
CA ILE A 128 -21.28 17.66 -11.60
C ILE A 128 -22.43 18.05 -10.64
N GLY A 129 -22.27 19.12 -9.86
CA GLY A 129 -23.39 19.82 -9.23
C GLY A 129 -23.73 19.44 -7.78
N PHE A 130 -23.77 20.48 -6.93
CA PHE A 130 -24.53 20.66 -5.69
C PHE A 130 -24.61 19.50 -4.68
N ALA A 131 -23.54 19.24 -3.89
CA ALA A 131 -23.60 18.84 -2.48
C ALA A 131 -22.19 18.59 -1.90
N GLU A 132 -21.62 19.56 -1.21
CA GLU A 132 -20.26 19.44 -0.63
C GLU A 132 -20.19 18.52 0.60
N SER A 133 -21.29 18.23 1.28
CA SER A 133 -21.29 17.50 2.55
C SER A 133 -21.55 15.99 2.45
N SER A 134 -22.07 15.48 1.33
CA SER A 134 -22.39 14.05 1.18
C SER A 134 -21.20 13.19 0.73
N ASN A 135 -20.27 13.75 -0.02
CA ASN A 135 -19.22 12.99 -0.70
C ASN A 135 -18.07 12.54 0.23
N GLU A 136 -17.69 13.33 1.22
CA GLU A 136 -16.69 12.90 2.23
C GLU A 136 -17.25 11.79 3.11
N THR A 137 -18.54 11.87 3.47
CA THR A 137 -19.21 10.84 4.25
C THR A 137 -19.30 9.53 3.47
N ASP A 138 -19.54 9.58 2.16
CA ASP A 138 -19.61 8.40 1.29
C ASP A 138 -18.25 7.76 1.04
N ALA A 139 -17.19 8.55 0.85
CA ALA A 139 -15.81 8.05 0.78
C ALA A 139 -15.41 7.34 2.07
N MET A 140 -15.70 7.97 3.20
CA MET A 140 -15.46 7.39 4.52
C MET A 140 -16.30 6.13 4.75
N ASN A 141 -17.55 6.09 4.29
CA ASN A 141 -18.38 4.89 4.37
C ASN A 141 -17.87 3.74 3.50
N SER A 142 -17.31 4.03 2.34
CA SER A 142 -16.69 3.03 1.46
C SER A 142 -15.44 2.43 2.11
N LEU A 143 -14.59 3.26 2.73
CA LEU A 143 -13.44 2.81 3.52
C LEU A 143 -13.89 1.97 4.73
N LYS A 144 -14.97 2.38 5.42
CA LYS A 144 -15.54 1.65 6.56
C LYS A 144 -16.09 0.27 6.17
N ARG A 145 -16.55 0.09 4.94
CA ARG A 145 -17.04 -1.20 4.43
C ARG A 145 -15.90 -2.16 4.10
N LEU A 146 -14.79 -1.65 3.56
CA LEU A 146 -13.65 -2.47 3.21
C LEU A 146 -12.78 -2.82 4.41
N PHE A 147 -12.48 -1.82 5.24
CA PHE A 147 -11.60 -1.97 6.39
C PHE A 147 -12.42 -2.11 7.68
N SER A 148 -12.24 -3.22 8.37
CA SER A 148 -12.86 -3.44 9.68
C SER A 148 -12.49 -2.30 10.65
N PRO A 149 -13.33 -2.02 11.66
CA PRO A 149 -12.99 -1.05 12.70
C PRO A 149 -11.66 -1.36 13.38
N GLU A 150 -11.38 -2.63 13.60
CA GLU A 150 -10.12 -3.10 14.17
C GLU A 150 -8.93 -2.70 13.32
N PHE A 151 -8.98 -2.96 12.02
CA PHE A 151 -7.91 -2.60 11.08
C PHE A 151 -7.66 -1.08 11.07
N ARG A 152 -8.74 -0.28 10.99
CA ARG A 152 -8.63 1.18 10.96
C ARG A 152 -8.03 1.76 12.25
N ASN A 153 -8.32 1.16 13.41
CA ASN A 153 -7.80 1.60 14.71
C ASN A 153 -6.30 1.28 14.89
N ARG A 154 -5.71 0.45 14.01
CA ARG A 154 -4.29 0.11 14.01
C ARG A 154 -3.47 0.99 13.06
N LEU A 155 -4.13 1.77 12.21
CA LEU A 155 -3.45 2.74 11.35
C LEU A 155 -3.00 3.94 12.20
N ASP A 156 -1.76 4.36 12.02
CA ASP A 156 -1.25 5.59 12.64
C ASP A 156 -1.89 6.81 11.98
N GLU A 157 -2.06 6.79 10.64
CA GLU A 157 -2.66 7.91 9.91
C GLU A 157 -3.28 7.45 8.57
N THR A 158 -4.33 8.15 8.14
CA THR A 158 -4.92 8.02 6.81
C THR A 158 -4.73 9.33 6.05
N ILE A 159 -3.96 9.30 4.97
CA ILE A 159 -3.61 10.48 4.19
C ILE A 159 -4.40 10.47 2.89
N GLN A 160 -5.19 11.52 2.68
CA GLN A 160 -6.01 11.68 1.50
C GLN A 160 -5.27 12.48 0.43
N PHE A 161 -5.14 11.90 -0.76
CA PHE A 161 -4.60 12.54 -1.96
C PHE A 161 -5.75 13.08 -2.81
N ASN A 162 -5.68 14.34 -3.15
CA ASN A 162 -6.63 14.99 -4.04
C ASN A 162 -6.16 14.93 -5.50
N TYR A 163 -7.04 15.29 -6.45
CA TYR A 163 -6.64 15.52 -7.83
C TYR A 163 -5.55 16.59 -7.91
N LEU A 164 -4.62 16.39 -8.83
CA LEU A 164 -3.55 17.35 -9.06
C LEU A 164 -4.08 18.57 -9.81
N ASP A 165 -3.68 19.75 -9.35
CA ASP A 165 -3.94 21.01 -10.06
C ASP A 165 -3.16 21.05 -11.38
N THR A 166 -3.68 21.79 -12.37
CA THR A 166 -3.03 21.96 -13.67
C THR A 166 -1.57 22.44 -13.55
N ASN A 167 -1.30 23.37 -12.63
CA ASN A 167 0.05 23.88 -12.40
C ASN A 167 1.01 22.80 -11.87
N VAL A 168 0.51 21.92 -10.99
CA VAL A 168 1.28 20.78 -10.47
C VAL A 168 1.56 19.79 -11.61
N ILE A 169 0.56 19.52 -12.46
CA ILE A 169 0.74 18.62 -13.63
C ILE A 169 1.80 19.20 -14.56
N LEU A 170 1.78 20.49 -14.87
CA LEU A 170 2.80 21.14 -15.71
C LEU A 170 4.20 21.01 -15.09
N SER A 171 4.34 21.23 -13.79
CA SER A 171 5.63 21.08 -13.09
C SER A 171 6.14 19.62 -13.15
N ILE A 172 5.25 18.64 -13.08
CA ILE A 172 5.60 17.21 -13.23
C ILE A 172 6.08 16.92 -14.66
N VAL A 173 5.41 17.47 -15.67
CA VAL A 173 5.82 17.34 -17.09
C VAL A 173 7.21 17.94 -17.29
N ASP A 174 7.46 19.14 -16.79
CA ASP A 174 8.77 19.79 -16.89
C ASP A 174 9.88 18.97 -16.22
N LYS A 175 9.60 18.40 -15.03
CA LYS A 175 10.52 17.49 -14.34
C LYS A 175 10.87 16.27 -15.21
N PHE A 176 9.88 15.66 -15.84
CA PHE A 176 10.11 14.50 -16.72
C PHE A 176 10.87 14.87 -17.99
N LEU A 177 10.57 16.01 -18.60
CA LEU A 177 11.31 16.50 -19.77
C LEU A 177 12.78 16.76 -19.44
N THR A 178 13.06 17.42 -18.31
CA THR A 178 14.44 17.66 -17.83
C THR A 178 15.19 16.34 -17.60
N LYS A 179 14.51 15.35 -16.98
CA LYS A 179 15.10 14.03 -16.76
C LYS A 179 15.38 13.29 -18.06
N LEU A 180 14.49 13.42 -19.05
CA LEU A 180 14.66 12.81 -20.37
C LEU A 180 15.85 13.46 -21.12
N GLN A 181 15.96 14.79 -21.08
CA GLN A 181 17.10 15.50 -21.68
C GLN A 181 18.44 15.04 -21.09
N ALA A 182 18.52 14.90 -19.76
CA ALA A 182 19.72 14.42 -19.08
C ALA A 182 20.07 12.94 -19.37
N GLN A 183 19.17 12.17 -19.97
CA GLN A 183 19.45 10.81 -20.43
C GLN A 183 19.88 10.72 -21.89
N LEU A 184 19.66 11.79 -22.65
CA LEU A 184 20.01 11.87 -24.09
C LEU A 184 21.39 12.55 -24.32
N ASP A 185 21.90 13.29 -23.32
CA ASP A 185 23.24 13.85 -23.26
C ASP A 185 24.23 12.82 -22.67
#